data_e05e381757a283806b3bdaa3714fc1af
#
_entry.id   e05e381757a283806b3bdaa3714fc1af
#
_cell.length_a   1.000
_cell.length_b   1.000
_cell.length_c   1.000
_cell.angle_alpha   90.00
_cell.angle_beta   90.00
_cell.angle_gamma   90.00
#
_symmetry.space_group_name_H-M   'P 1'
#
loop_
_entity.id
_entity.type
_entity.pdbx_description
1 polymer ?
#
loop_
_entity_poly.entity_id
_entity_poly.type
_entity_poly.pdbx_seq_one_letter_code
_entity_poly.pdbx_strand_id
1 'polypeptide(L)'
;MNSLNDFIVVGGGNAAYISALMLQSSFPNKSIKIIQSTKIGTIGVGESSSEHFADFCRYCNIPILTLVLNAKATFKNGVYFEGWSDEDYLHNITVYNCAKASGNHFPYLHKVVAEGRPNFEMNPKGSLDNQVPLNFFNSLDHSPTHQFHFDTQALNKFLSKICEDRNIEIIEDSIESVDINSEDGDITSVNGKQKYYADFFIDCSG
;
A
#
# COMPACT_ATOMS: atom_id res chain seq x y z
N MET A 1 -14.62 21.95 -16.74
CA MET A 1 -14.46 20.64 -16.08
C MET A 1 -15.32 20.65 -14.83
N ASN A 2 -16.31 19.77 -14.73
CA ASN A 2 -17.04 19.60 -13.49
C ASN A 2 -16.08 19.10 -12.40
N SER A 3 -16.14 19.67 -11.21
CA SER A 3 -15.31 19.20 -10.11
C SER A 3 -15.84 17.85 -9.63
N LEU A 4 -15.00 16.79 -9.59
CA LEU A 4 -15.36 15.51 -8.98
C LEU A 4 -15.60 15.73 -7.48
N ASN A 5 -16.72 15.26 -6.95
CA ASN A 5 -17.12 15.43 -5.54
C ASN A 5 -17.34 14.12 -4.82
N ASP A 6 -17.81 13.10 -5.53
CA ASP A 6 -18.21 11.81 -4.99
C ASP A 6 -17.37 10.70 -5.59
N PHE A 7 -16.77 9.88 -4.72
CA PHE A 7 -15.94 8.73 -5.08
C PHE A 7 -16.52 7.46 -4.46
N ILE A 8 -16.59 6.40 -5.25
CA ILE A 8 -16.95 5.07 -4.75
C ILE A 8 -15.79 4.11 -5.02
N VAL A 9 -15.36 3.40 -3.98
CA VAL A 9 -14.41 2.30 -4.05
C VAL A 9 -15.20 1.01 -3.86
N VAL A 10 -15.12 0.10 -4.84
CA VAL A 10 -15.78 -1.20 -4.78
C VAL A 10 -14.77 -2.27 -4.35
N GLY A 11 -15.02 -2.92 -3.23
CA GLY A 11 -14.19 -3.98 -2.67
C GLY A 11 -14.01 -3.85 -1.16
N GLY A 12 -13.69 -4.96 -0.49
CA GLY A 12 -13.45 -5.04 0.96
C GLY A 12 -12.04 -5.50 1.33
N GLY A 13 -11.16 -5.59 0.35
CA GLY A 13 -9.76 -5.96 0.53
C GLY A 13 -8.87 -4.79 0.98
N ASN A 14 -7.60 -5.08 1.28
CA ASN A 14 -6.62 -4.06 1.67
C ASN A 14 -6.48 -2.95 0.61
N ALA A 15 -6.55 -3.31 -0.68
CA ALA A 15 -6.48 -2.36 -1.78
C ALA A 15 -7.59 -1.30 -1.70
N ALA A 16 -8.81 -1.70 -1.35
CA ALA A 16 -9.95 -0.79 -1.23
C ALA A 16 -9.74 0.25 -0.11
N TYR A 17 -9.33 -0.21 1.07
CA TYR A 17 -9.08 0.70 2.20
C TYR A 17 -7.89 1.62 1.95
N ILE A 18 -6.80 1.12 1.36
CA ILE A 18 -5.65 1.93 0.95
C ILE A 18 -6.08 3.01 -0.02
N SER A 19 -6.85 2.65 -1.07
CA SER A 19 -7.35 3.59 -2.07
C SER A 19 -8.23 4.68 -1.44
N ALA A 20 -9.17 4.29 -0.58
CA ALA A 20 -10.07 5.22 0.10
C ALA A 20 -9.32 6.19 1.04
N LEU A 21 -8.34 5.70 1.79
CA LEU A 21 -7.51 6.52 2.68
C LEU A 21 -6.62 7.50 1.89
N MET A 22 -6.08 7.07 0.76
CA MET A 22 -5.32 7.96 -0.13
C MET A 22 -6.21 9.04 -0.75
N LEU A 23 -7.41 8.66 -1.22
CA LEU A 23 -8.38 9.63 -1.73
C LEU A 23 -8.76 10.67 -0.67
N GLN A 24 -9.08 10.21 0.54
CA GLN A 24 -9.44 11.11 1.64
C GLN A 24 -8.30 12.07 1.99
N SER A 25 -7.06 11.57 2.01
CA SER A 25 -5.89 12.40 2.29
C SER A 25 -5.61 13.41 1.18
N SER A 26 -5.90 13.03 -0.09
CA SER A 26 -5.73 13.91 -1.26
C SER A 26 -6.87 14.91 -1.40
N PHE A 27 -8.08 14.51 -1.03
CA PHE A 27 -9.33 15.26 -1.25
C PHE A 27 -10.17 15.32 0.02
N PRO A 28 -9.72 16.04 1.07
CA PRO A 28 -10.34 15.99 2.40
C PRO A 28 -11.78 16.52 2.46
N ASN A 29 -12.21 17.27 1.45
CA ASN A 29 -13.56 17.86 1.37
C ASN A 29 -14.49 17.10 0.40
N LYS A 30 -14.08 15.92 -0.06
CA LYS A 30 -14.87 15.11 -0.99
C LYS A 30 -15.54 13.94 -0.27
N SER A 31 -16.64 13.47 -0.83
CA SER A 31 -17.36 12.29 -0.37
C SER A 31 -16.65 11.03 -0.88
N ILE A 32 -16.28 10.13 0.05
CA ILE A 32 -15.65 8.86 -0.30
C ILE A 32 -16.42 7.75 0.41
N LYS A 33 -16.83 6.76 -0.37
CA LYS A 33 -17.58 5.60 0.11
C LYS A 33 -16.90 4.32 -0.34
N ILE A 34 -16.96 3.30 0.50
CA ILE A 34 -16.52 1.95 0.18
C ILE A 34 -17.77 1.06 0.11
N ILE A 35 -17.92 0.29 -0.95
CA ILE A 35 -18.95 -0.75 -1.05
C ILE A 35 -18.26 -2.09 -1.02
N GLN A 36 -18.57 -2.89 -0.01
CA GLN A 36 -17.94 -4.19 0.22
C GLN A 36 -18.95 -5.27 0.53
N SER A 37 -18.56 -6.52 0.30
CA SER A 37 -19.36 -7.67 0.73
C SER A 37 -18.55 -8.57 1.66
N THR A 38 -18.97 -8.65 2.91
CA THR A 38 -18.36 -9.53 3.91
C THR A 38 -18.56 -11.00 3.60
N LYS A 39 -19.50 -11.36 2.69
CA LYS A 39 -19.75 -12.72 2.25
C LYS A 39 -18.62 -13.30 1.41
N ILE A 40 -17.91 -12.46 0.67
CA ILE A 40 -16.81 -12.89 -0.23
C ILE A 40 -15.55 -13.18 0.59
N GLY A 41 -15.34 -12.46 1.68
CA GLY A 41 -14.16 -12.60 2.54
C GLY A 41 -12.87 -12.07 1.91
N THR A 42 -11.81 -12.03 2.70
CA THR A 42 -10.46 -11.63 2.25
C THR A 42 -9.67 -12.88 1.87
N ILE A 43 -9.16 -12.93 0.64
CA ILE A 43 -8.49 -14.13 0.09
C ILE A 43 -7.06 -14.29 0.62
N GLY A 44 -6.39 -13.22 1.04
CA GLY A 44 -5.00 -13.27 1.48
C GLY A 44 -4.79 -13.95 2.83
N VAL A 45 -3.67 -14.67 2.99
CA VAL A 45 -3.25 -15.27 4.27
C VAL A 45 -2.09 -14.49 4.91
N GLY A 46 -1.16 -14.01 4.11
CA GLY A 46 -0.04 -13.17 4.50
C GLY A 46 0.48 -12.41 3.29
N GLU A 47 0.92 -11.20 3.51
CA GLU A 47 1.43 -10.32 2.45
C GLU A 47 2.74 -9.69 2.87
N SER A 48 3.49 -9.27 1.88
CA SER A 48 4.70 -8.48 2.11
C SER A 48 4.65 -7.21 1.28
N SER A 49 5.02 -6.11 1.90
CA SER A 49 5.00 -4.82 1.25
C SER A 49 6.26 -4.56 0.40
N SER A 50 6.13 -3.57 -0.47
CA SER A 50 7.24 -2.77 -0.97
C SER A 50 7.50 -1.56 -0.05
N GLU A 51 8.53 -0.78 -0.35
CA GLU A 51 8.83 0.50 0.32
C GLU A 51 7.70 1.52 0.22
N HIS A 52 6.91 1.49 -0.85
CA HIS A 52 5.81 2.42 -1.06
C HIS A 52 4.70 2.31 -0.01
N PHE A 53 4.62 1.20 0.70
CA PHE A 53 3.67 1.06 1.80
C PHE A 53 4.00 1.99 2.97
N ALA A 54 5.28 2.20 3.26
CA ALA A 54 5.70 3.19 4.26
C ALA A 54 5.40 4.63 3.80
N ASP A 55 5.49 4.90 2.48
CA ASP A 55 5.09 6.19 1.90
C ASP A 55 3.59 6.41 2.03
N PHE A 56 2.78 5.39 1.75
CA PHE A 56 1.33 5.42 1.99
C PHE A 56 1.02 5.75 3.45
N CYS A 57 1.66 5.09 4.41
CA CYS A 57 1.44 5.35 5.82
C CYS A 57 1.76 6.81 6.19
N ARG A 58 2.89 7.35 5.71
CA ARG A 58 3.26 8.75 5.93
C ARG A 58 2.26 9.71 5.30
N TYR A 59 1.92 9.46 4.05
CA TYR A 59 0.97 10.30 3.31
C TYR A 59 -0.40 10.36 3.98
N CYS A 60 -0.86 9.23 4.48
CA CYS A 60 -2.13 9.10 5.17
C CYS A 60 -2.06 9.37 6.69
N ASN A 61 -0.93 9.85 7.23
CA ASN A 61 -0.73 10.08 8.66
C ASN A 61 -1.07 8.85 9.52
N ILE A 62 -0.61 7.68 9.09
CA ILE A 62 -0.73 6.42 9.84
C ILE A 62 0.61 6.14 10.51
N PRO A 63 0.72 6.20 11.85
CA PRO A 63 1.98 5.92 12.53
C PRO A 63 2.43 4.48 12.30
N ILE A 64 3.68 4.29 11.86
CA ILE A 64 4.21 2.95 11.53
C ILE A 64 4.16 2.00 12.73
N LEU A 65 4.38 2.49 13.96
CA LEU A 65 4.27 1.66 15.16
C LEU A 65 2.88 1.04 15.34
N THR A 66 1.83 1.70 14.87
CA THR A 66 0.47 1.16 14.96
C THR A 66 0.26 -0.06 14.05
N LEU A 67 1.02 -0.17 12.95
CA LEU A 67 1.02 -1.38 12.10
C LEU A 67 1.57 -2.58 12.86
N VAL A 68 2.71 -2.41 13.55
CA VAL A 68 3.32 -3.49 14.33
C VAL A 68 2.34 -4.01 15.38
N LEU A 69 1.65 -3.09 16.07
CA LEU A 69 0.75 -3.42 17.16
C LEU A 69 -0.59 -4.00 16.69
N ASN A 70 -1.16 -3.46 15.61
CA ASN A 70 -2.54 -3.77 15.21
C ASN A 70 -2.64 -4.67 13.98
N ALA A 71 -1.68 -4.58 13.05
CA ALA A 71 -1.65 -5.40 11.83
C ALA A 71 -0.68 -6.59 11.95
N LYS A 72 -0.12 -6.85 13.13
CA LYS A 72 0.89 -7.90 13.38
C LYS A 72 2.05 -7.81 12.39
N ALA A 73 2.42 -6.58 12.03
CA ALA A 73 3.48 -6.36 11.07
C ALA A 73 4.85 -6.73 11.66
N THR A 74 5.67 -7.36 10.84
CA THR A 74 7.08 -7.59 11.12
C THR A 74 7.93 -6.93 10.05
N PHE A 75 9.19 -6.60 10.38
CA PHE A 75 10.08 -5.96 9.42
C PHE A 75 10.59 -6.96 8.40
N LYS A 76 10.58 -6.53 7.14
CA LYS A 76 11.19 -7.23 6.03
C LYS A 76 12.47 -6.48 5.63
N ASN A 77 13.61 -7.16 5.73
CA ASN A 77 14.92 -6.56 5.47
C ASN A 77 15.41 -6.80 4.03
N GLY A 78 14.77 -7.68 3.30
CA GLY A 78 15.12 -8.00 1.93
C GLY A 78 14.43 -9.26 1.44
N VAL A 79 14.86 -9.72 0.27
CA VAL A 79 14.44 -10.98 -0.34
C VAL A 79 15.69 -11.78 -0.69
N TYR A 80 15.81 -12.98 -0.14
CA TYR A 80 16.88 -13.90 -0.49
C TYR A 80 16.45 -14.75 -1.68
N PHE A 81 17.23 -14.75 -2.74
CA PHE A 81 17.01 -15.52 -3.94
C PHE A 81 17.98 -16.69 -3.95
N GLU A 82 17.45 -17.91 -3.87
CA GLU A 82 18.17 -19.15 -3.90
C GLU A 82 17.92 -19.86 -5.22
N GLY A 83 18.99 -20.28 -5.92
CA GLY A 83 18.90 -21.01 -7.19
C GLY A 83 18.29 -20.22 -8.35
N TRP A 84 18.22 -18.90 -8.24
CA TRP A 84 17.67 -18.01 -9.28
C TRP A 84 18.71 -17.67 -10.37
N SER A 85 19.97 -17.60 -10.00
CA SER A 85 21.10 -17.32 -10.88
C SER A 85 22.28 -18.25 -10.54
N ASP A 86 23.44 -18.02 -11.15
CA ASP A 86 24.66 -18.81 -10.90
C ASP A 86 25.11 -18.75 -9.43
N GLU A 87 24.78 -17.65 -8.75
CA GLU A 87 25.03 -17.46 -7.32
C GLU A 87 23.77 -16.98 -6.60
N ASP A 88 23.57 -17.47 -5.38
CA ASP A 88 22.52 -16.98 -4.50
C ASP A 88 22.82 -15.55 -4.05
N TYR A 89 21.78 -14.74 -3.90
CA TYR A 89 21.98 -13.35 -3.49
C TYR A 89 20.85 -12.82 -2.63
N LEU A 90 21.19 -11.83 -1.80
CA LEU A 90 20.24 -11.08 -1.00
C LEU A 90 19.93 -9.74 -1.70
N HIS A 91 18.67 -9.56 -2.11
CA HIS A 91 18.15 -8.27 -2.53
C HIS A 91 17.72 -7.49 -1.30
N ASN A 92 18.55 -6.60 -0.83
CA ASN A 92 18.25 -5.73 0.30
C ASN A 92 17.22 -4.66 -0.06
N ILE A 93 16.55 -4.14 0.98
CA ILE A 93 15.70 -2.96 0.85
C ILE A 93 16.55 -1.78 0.38
N THR A 94 16.12 -1.09 -0.66
CA THR A 94 16.82 0.07 -1.22
C THR A 94 16.89 1.22 -0.23
N VAL A 95 18.05 1.81 -0.04
CA VAL A 95 18.19 3.00 0.82
C VAL A 95 17.72 4.23 0.08
N TYR A 96 16.62 4.76 0.56
CA TYR A 96 16.03 5.99 0.07
C TYR A 96 17.03 7.16 0.00
N ASN A 97 17.97 7.24 0.92
CA ASN A 97 18.96 8.30 0.95
C ASN A 97 19.93 8.30 -0.24
N CYS A 98 20.28 7.12 -0.77
CA CYS A 98 21.15 7.04 -1.95
C CYS A 98 20.43 7.51 -3.21
N ALA A 99 19.17 7.17 -3.38
CA ALA A 99 18.35 7.60 -4.49
C ALA A 99 18.03 9.10 -4.44
N LYS A 100 17.77 9.63 -3.25
CA LYS A 100 17.47 11.04 -3.04
C LYS A 100 18.71 11.94 -3.21
N ALA A 101 19.88 11.47 -2.80
CA ALA A 101 21.15 12.18 -2.97
C ALA A 101 21.58 12.28 -4.44
N SER A 102 21.17 11.33 -5.30
CA SER A 102 21.56 11.30 -6.72
C SER A 102 20.53 11.97 -7.64
N GLY A 103 19.35 12.33 -7.17
CA GLY A 103 18.28 12.95 -7.97
C GLY A 103 17.73 12.07 -9.09
N ASN A 104 18.34 10.90 -9.33
CA ASN A 104 17.91 9.96 -10.35
C ASN A 104 18.47 8.56 -10.05
N HIS A 105 17.61 7.56 -9.97
CA HIS A 105 17.99 6.19 -9.64
C HIS A 105 18.89 5.53 -10.72
N PHE A 106 18.63 5.80 -11.97
CA PHE A 106 19.30 5.12 -13.09
C PHE A 106 20.80 5.43 -13.20
N PRO A 107 21.24 6.68 -13.21
CA PRO A 107 22.67 7.00 -13.26
C PRO A 107 23.45 6.47 -12.06
N TYR A 108 22.81 6.42 -10.90
CA TYR A 108 23.43 5.92 -9.68
C TYR A 108 23.62 4.39 -9.75
N LEU A 109 22.60 3.63 -10.13
CA LEU A 109 22.70 2.18 -10.34
C LEU A 109 23.72 1.84 -11.42
N HIS A 110 23.72 2.59 -12.53
CA HIS A 110 24.70 2.40 -13.60
C HIS A 110 26.13 2.64 -13.11
N LYS A 111 26.35 3.70 -12.34
CA LYS A 111 27.66 4.00 -11.73
C LYS A 111 28.12 2.89 -10.78
N VAL A 112 27.24 2.39 -9.94
CA VAL A 112 27.56 1.31 -8.99
C VAL A 112 27.94 0.01 -9.71
N VAL A 113 27.19 -0.36 -10.73
CA VAL A 113 27.50 -1.52 -11.57
C VAL A 113 28.83 -1.33 -12.31
N ALA A 114 29.06 -0.14 -12.89
CA ALA A 114 30.30 0.18 -13.63
C ALA A 114 31.54 0.23 -12.71
N GLU A 115 31.39 0.63 -11.46
CA GLU A 115 32.48 0.66 -10.47
C GLU A 115 32.73 -0.71 -9.82
N GLY A 116 32.02 -1.75 -10.22
CA GLY A 116 32.16 -3.10 -9.64
C GLY A 116 31.84 -3.18 -8.15
N ARG A 117 30.92 -2.30 -7.68
CA ARG A 117 30.42 -2.31 -6.30
C ARG A 117 29.03 -2.92 -6.26
N PRO A 118 28.89 -4.25 -6.45
CA PRO A 118 27.56 -4.91 -6.50
C PRO A 118 26.88 -4.91 -5.13
N ASN A 119 27.61 -4.68 -4.05
CA ASN A 119 27.08 -4.73 -2.70
C ASN A 119 26.95 -3.32 -2.14
N PHE A 120 25.75 -2.78 -2.19
CA PHE A 120 25.34 -1.75 -1.26
C PHE A 120 25.41 -2.35 0.14
N GLU A 121 26.43 -1.99 0.90
CA GLU A 121 26.54 -2.34 2.31
C GLU A 121 25.44 -1.62 3.10
N MET A 122 24.24 -2.18 3.02
CA MET A 122 23.17 -1.86 3.92
C MET A 122 22.92 -3.01 4.86
N ASN A 123 23.80 -3.09 5.83
CA ASN A 123 23.75 -4.08 6.91
C ASN A 123 23.29 -5.48 6.43
N PRO A 124 23.95 -6.07 5.41
CA PRO A 124 23.54 -7.38 4.90
C PRO A 124 23.60 -8.42 6.01
N LYS A 125 24.54 -8.25 6.97
CA LYS A 125 24.67 -9.13 8.11
C LYS A 125 23.46 -9.01 9.05
N GLY A 126 22.99 -7.80 9.34
CA GLY A 126 21.79 -7.58 10.15
C GLY A 126 20.52 -8.13 9.50
N SER A 127 20.42 -8.07 8.17
CA SER A 127 19.30 -8.66 7.42
C SER A 127 19.27 -10.18 7.51
N LEU A 128 20.44 -10.82 7.38
CA LEU A 128 20.57 -12.28 7.51
C LEU A 128 20.31 -12.77 8.94
N ASP A 129 20.70 -11.98 9.93
CA ASP A 129 20.52 -12.28 11.35
C ASP A 129 19.12 -11.88 11.88
N ASN A 130 18.21 -11.43 11.02
CA ASN A 130 16.86 -10.95 11.38
C ASN A 130 16.86 -9.81 12.43
N GLN A 131 17.89 -8.98 12.42
CA GLN A 131 17.99 -7.86 13.34
C GLN A 131 17.32 -6.60 12.79
N VAL A 132 16.59 -5.91 13.64
CA VAL A 132 16.01 -4.59 13.30
C VAL A 132 17.12 -3.54 13.44
N PRO A 133 17.34 -2.66 12.44
CA PRO A 133 18.31 -1.58 12.57
C PRO A 133 18.03 -0.69 13.79
N LEU A 134 19.02 -0.50 14.65
CA LEU A 134 18.87 0.29 15.90
C LEU A 134 18.42 1.75 15.65
N ASN A 135 18.74 2.30 14.51
CA ASN A 135 18.36 3.66 14.13
C ASN A 135 16.86 3.79 13.74
N PHE A 136 16.14 2.67 13.59
CA PHE A 136 14.72 2.68 13.31
C PHE A 136 13.92 3.49 14.35
N PHE A 137 14.23 3.31 15.62
CA PHE A 137 13.51 3.97 16.72
C PHE A 137 13.96 5.43 16.95
N ASN A 138 15.11 5.82 16.45
CA ASN A 138 15.69 7.15 16.67
C ASN A 138 15.41 8.15 15.55
N SER A 139 14.85 7.71 14.42
CA SER A 139 14.62 8.54 13.24
C SER A 139 13.24 8.32 12.61
N LEU A 140 12.18 8.47 13.40
CA LEU A 140 10.80 8.31 12.93
C LEU A 140 10.48 9.23 11.73
N ASP A 141 11.14 10.38 11.61
CA ASP A 141 10.93 11.33 10.51
C ASP A 141 11.85 11.11 9.30
N HIS A 142 12.94 10.33 9.46
CA HIS A 142 13.96 10.14 8.44
C HIS A 142 14.32 8.67 8.25
N SER A 143 13.42 7.79 8.65
CA SER A 143 13.58 6.34 8.57
C SER A 143 13.91 5.90 7.15
N PRO A 144 14.91 5.01 6.96
CA PRO A 144 15.03 4.28 5.71
C PRO A 144 13.68 3.62 5.39
N THR A 145 13.42 3.46 4.12
CA THR A 145 12.21 2.78 3.64
C THR A 145 12.12 1.40 4.26
N HIS A 146 11.15 1.21 5.13
CA HIS A 146 10.89 -0.11 5.71
C HIS A 146 9.88 -0.86 4.86
N GLN A 147 10.14 -2.14 4.70
CA GLN A 147 9.17 -3.10 4.19
C GLN A 147 8.66 -3.95 5.35
N PHE A 148 7.52 -4.57 5.15
CA PHE A 148 6.84 -5.31 6.19
C PHE A 148 6.29 -6.63 5.65
N HIS A 149 6.15 -7.60 6.54
CA HIS A 149 5.24 -8.73 6.36
C HIS A 149 4.02 -8.50 7.24
N PHE A 150 2.84 -8.85 6.76
CA PHE A 150 1.57 -8.66 7.46
C PHE A 150 0.78 -9.95 7.58
N ASP A 151 0.02 -10.06 8.64
CA ASP A 151 -1.20 -10.85 8.65
C ASP A 151 -2.25 -10.06 7.86
N THR A 152 -2.67 -10.59 6.71
CA THR A 152 -3.57 -9.89 5.78
C THR A 152 -4.90 -9.53 6.44
N GLN A 153 -5.45 -10.41 7.28
CA GLN A 153 -6.72 -10.15 7.95
C GLN A 153 -6.57 -9.09 9.07
N ALA A 154 -5.46 -9.13 9.80
CA ALA A 154 -5.19 -8.13 10.82
C ALA A 154 -4.98 -6.74 10.19
N LEU A 155 -4.25 -6.67 9.06
CA LEU A 155 -4.09 -5.43 8.29
C LEU A 155 -5.44 -4.92 7.79
N ASN A 156 -6.28 -5.79 7.24
CA ASN A 156 -7.60 -5.44 6.72
C ASN A 156 -8.47 -4.81 7.81
N LYS A 157 -8.57 -5.45 8.97
CA LYS A 157 -9.30 -4.92 10.13
C LYS A 157 -8.76 -3.58 10.62
N PHE A 158 -7.45 -3.45 10.64
CA PHE A 158 -6.79 -2.20 11.05
C PHE A 158 -7.10 -1.06 10.10
N LEU A 159 -6.99 -1.27 8.78
CA LEU A 159 -7.27 -0.26 7.76
C LEU A 159 -8.76 0.10 7.73
N SER A 160 -9.66 -0.89 7.83
CA SER A 160 -11.11 -0.67 7.96
C SER A 160 -11.42 0.24 9.14
N LYS A 161 -10.83 -0.05 10.30
CA LYS A 161 -11.03 0.77 11.50
C LYS A 161 -10.57 2.21 11.31
N ILE A 162 -9.44 2.44 10.62
CA ILE A 162 -8.98 3.80 10.30
C ILE A 162 -9.98 4.50 9.37
N CYS A 163 -10.55 3.80 8.39
CA CYS A 163 -11.57 4.37 7.50
C CYS A 163 -12.81 4.82 8.30
N GLU A 164 -13.31 3.97 9.20
CA GLU A 164 -14.42 4.29 10.09
C GLU A 164 -14.11 5.50 10.98
N ASP A 165 -12.95 5.53 11.62
CA ASP A 165 -12.51 6.62 12.52
C ASP A 165 -12.35 7.95 11.78
N ARG A 166 -12.16 7.90 10.46
CA ARG A 166 -12.09 9.06 9.57
C ARG A 166 -13.41 9.39 8.87
N ASN A 167 -14.51 8.75 9.28
CA ASN A 167 -15.84 8.93 8.72
C ASN A 167 -15.95 8.61 7.21
N ILE A 168 -15.15 7.68 6.71
CA ILE A 168 -15.37 7.09 5.39
C ILE A 168 -16.53 6.12 5.53
N GLU A 169 -17.59 6.32 4.73
CA GLU A 169 -18.77 5.46 4.77
C GLU A 169 -18.46 4.09 4.18
N ILE A 170 -18.70 3.03 4.94
CA ILE A 170 -18.54 1.64 4.50
C ILE A 170 -19.93 1.01 4.37
N ILE A 171 -20.30 0.62 3.16
CA ILE A 171 -21.60 0.08 2.81
C ILE A 171 -21.48 -1.43 2.58
N GLU A 172 -22.29 -2.21 3.28
CA GLU A 172 -22.38 -3.67 3.09
C GLU A 172 -23.32 -4.00 1.94
N ASP A 173 -22.74 -4.21 0.77
CA ASP A 173 -23.46 -4.65 -0.43
C ASP A 173 -22.55 -5.44 -1.37
N SER A 174 -23.17 -6.23 -2.27
CA SER A 174 -22.48 -6.95 -3.32
C SER A 174 -22.82 -6.32 -4.67
N ILE A 175 -21.82 -5.79 -5.37
CA ILE A 175 -22.01 -5.22 -6.70
C ILE A 175 -22.07 -6.36 -7.71
N GLU A 176 -23.16 -6.39 -8.49
CA GLU A 176 -23.46 -7.43 -9.47
C GLU A 176 -23.30 -6.95 -10.91
N SER A 177 -23.44 -5.65 -11.15
CA SER A 177 -23.30 -5.05 -12.48
C SER A 177 -22.95 -3.57 -12.42
N VAL A 178 -22.58 -3.02 -13.56
CA VAL A 178 -22.33 -1.60 -13.78
C VAL A 178 -23.18 -1.07 -14.93
N ASP A 179 -23.63 0.17 -14.83
CA ASP A 179 -24.25 0.87 -15.96
C ASP A 179 -23.19 1.76 -16.62
N ILE A 180 -23.14 1.70 -17.93
CA ILE A 180 -22.16 2.42 -18.75
C ILE A 180 -22.92 3.36 -19.68
N ASN A 181 -22.46 4.60 -19.78
CA ASN A 181 -22.93 5.53 -20.78
C ASN A 181 -22.50 5.06 -22.18
N SER A 182 -23.46 4.92 -23.09
CA SER A 182 -23.21 4.40 -24.45
C SER A 182 -22.46 5.37 -25.36
N GLU A 183 -22.36 6.66 -25.00
CA GLU A 183 -21.74 7.69 -25.84
C GLU A 183 -20.22 7.79 -25.58
N ASP A 184 -19.79 7.70 -24.34
CA ASP A 184 -18.39 7.92 -23.92
C ASP A 184 -17.75 6.71 -23.22
N GLY A 185 -18.54 5.73 -22.78
CA GLY A 185 -18.06 4.54 -22.09
C GLY A 185 -17.83 4.72 -20.58
N ASP A 186 -18.19 5.86 -20.03
CA ASP A 186 -18.04 6.14 -18.61
C ASP A 186 -19.02 5.33 -17.75
N ILE A 187 -18.55 4.88 -16.58
CA ILE A 187 -19.42 4.22 -15.60
C ILE A 187 -20.32 5.28 -14.95
N THR A 188 -21.63 5.08 -15.04
CA THR A 188 -22.63 5.98 -14.48
C THR A 188 -23.17 5.52 -13.13
N SER A 189 -23.19 4.22 -12.88
CA SER A 189 -23.57 3.65 -11.59
C SER A 189 -23.02 2.24 -11.40
N VAL A 190 -22.92 1.81 -10.14
CA VAL A 190 -22.70 0.41 -9.78
C VAL A 190 -23.95 -0.12 -9.09
N ASN A 191 -24.34 -1.37 -9.37
CA ASN A 191 -25.62 -1.94 -9.00
C ASN A 191 -25.43 -3.15 -8.08
N GLY A 192 -26.02 -3.08 -6.91
CA GLY A 192 -26.18 -4.16 -5.94
C GLY A 192 -27.63 -4.27 -5.51
N LYS A 193 -27.92 -4.25 -4.20
CA LYS A 193 -29.29 -4.16 -3.66
C LYS A 193 -29.98 -2.86 -4.08
N GLN A 194 -29.20 -1.84 -4.34
CA GLN A 194 -29.63 -0.56 -4.90
C GLN A 194 -28.58 -0.03 -5.90
N LYS A 195 -28.93 1.04 -6.60
CA LYS A 195 -27.98 1.75 -7.46
C LYS A 195 -27.20 2.78 -6.68
N TYR A 196 -25.89 2.81 -6.94
CA TYR A 196 -24.98 3.78 -6.34
C TYR A 196 -24.36 4.65 -7.43
N TYR A 197 -24.44 5.94 -7.26
CA TYR A 197 -23.96 6.96 -8.19
C TYR A 197 -22.75 7.67 -7.59
N ALA A 198 -21.76 7.98 -8.42
CA ALA A 198 -20.61 8.80 -8.07
C ALA A 198 -20.03 9.47 -9.32
N ASP A 199 -19.17 10.44 -9.11
CA ASP A 199 -18.42 11.08 -10.20
C ASP A 199 -17.22 10.20 -10.65
N PHE A 200 -16.73 9.32 -9.78
CA PHE A 200 -15.61 8.44 -10.07
C PHE A 200 -15.69 7.13 -9.29
N PHE A 201 -15.33 6.03 -9.96
CA PHE A 201 -15.34 4.69 -9.39
C PHE A 201 -13.94 4.07 -9.42
N ILE A 202 -13.59 3.34 -8.37
CA ILE A 202 -12.35 2.55 -8.28
C ILE A 202 -12.75 1.11 -8.00
N ASP A 203 -12.35 0.22 -8.90
CA ASP A 203 -12.56 -1.22 -8.74
C ASP A 203 -11.38 -1.83 -7.96
N CYS A 204 -11.70 -2.36 -6.79
CA CYS A 204 -10.81 -3.12 -5.90
C CYS A 204 -11.45 -4.46 -5.51
N SER A 205 -12.34 -4.98 -6.35
CA SER A 205 -13.10 -6.21 -6.07
C SER A 205 -12.25 -7.49 -6.15
N GLY A 206 -11.14 -7.46 -6.91
CA GLY A 206 -10.18 -8.56 -7.04
C GLY A 206 -10.41 -9.48 -8.23
#